data_a3d39d6292c781692659bc09d6b5092d
#
_entry.id   a3d39d6292c781692659bc09d6b5092d
#
_cell.length_a   1.000
_cell.length_b   1.000
_cell.length_c   1.000
_cell.angle_alpha   90.00
_cell.angle_beta   90.00
_cell.angle_gamma   90.00
#
_symmetry.space_group_name_H-M   'P 1'
#
loop_
_entity.id
_entity.type
_entity.pdbx_description
1 polymer ?
#
loop_
_entity_poly.entity_id
_entity_poly.type
_entity_poly.pdbx_seq_one_letter_code
_entity_poly.pdbx_strand_id
1 'polypeptide(L)'
;LLRVATSVSFAVILILTTRWASLVGGLRALRVPQAFVLILGMTYRYIFLLLHTANDMFLARKSRVVGRIKGAEERLWIGNSIGVLLGKSYHLSDQVYLAMVSRGFRGEAKALQPLRMQPMDWLWMAVGLLIPIIVLTLGG
;
A
#
# COMPACT_ATOMS: atom_id res chain seq x y z
N LEU A 1 -7.43 20.79 20.07
CA LEU A 1 -6.04 20.69 19.69
C LEU A 1 -5.38 19.44 20.26
N LEU A 2 -5.53 19.13 21.55
CA LEU A 2 -4.92 17.95 22.21
C LEU A 2 -5.36 16.62 21.58
N ARG A 3 -6.63 16.46 21.25
CA ARG A 3 -7.17 15.26 20.57
C ARG A 3 -6.53 15.02 19.20
N VAL A 4 -6.33 16.08 18.43
CA VAL A 4 -5.70 15.98 17.11
C VAL A 4 -4.23 15.62 17.25
N ALA A 5 -3.53 16.25 18.18
CA ALA A 5 -2.12 15.96 18.44
C ALA A 5 -1.89 14.50 18.85
N THR A 6 -2.72 13.96 19.74
CA THR A 6 -2.63 12.55 20.16
C THR A 6 -2.92 11.59 19.02
N SER A 7 -3.97 11.83 18.21
CA SER A 7 -4.30 10.98 17.07
C SER A 7 -3.19 10.94 16.03
N VAL A 8 -2.61 12.10 15.71
CA VAL A 8 -1.49 12.20 14.76
C VAL A 8 -0.26 11.49 15.31
N SER A 9 0.06 11.67 16.59
CA SER A 9 1.19 10.99 17.23
C SER A 9 1.06 9.47 17.17
N PHE A 10 -0.13 8.92 17.46
CA PHE A 10 -0.37 7.49 17.33
C PHE A 10 -0.22 6.98 15.89
N ALA A 11 -0.75 7.71 14.91
CA ALA A 11 -0.59 7.35 13.50
C ALA A 11 0.87 7.35 13.06
N VAL A 12 1.63 8.36 13.45
CA VAL A 12 3.07 8.47 13.15
C VAL A 12 3.85 7.33 13.79
N ILE A 13 3.60 7.02 15.07
CA ILE A 13 4.26 5.90 15.77
C ILE A 13 3.95 4.58 15.04
N LEU A 14 2.71 4.33 14.66
CA LEU A 14 2.31 3.12 13.95
C LEU A 14 3.06 2.98 12.61
N ILE A 15 3.13 4.05 11.83
CA ILE A 15 3.83 4.06 10.53
C ILE A 15 5.33 3.83 10.69
N LEU A 16 5.95 4.41 11.71
CA LEU A 16 7.39 4.30 11.96
C LEU A 16 7.80 2.94 12.54
N THR A 17 6.94 2.32 13.34
CA THR A 17 7.26 1.05 14.01
C THR A 17 6.83 -0.18 13.23
N THR A 18 5.80 -0.08 12.39
CA THR A 18 5.21 -1.24 11.74
C THR A 18 5.53 -1.28 10.25
N ARG A 19 6.23 -2.34 9.81
CA ARG A 19 6.50 -2.57 8.39
C ARG A 19 5.20 -2.83 7.63
N TRP A 20 5.08 -2.31 6.41
CA TRP A 20 3.93 -2.54 5.54
C TRP A 20 3.55 -4.03 5.40
N ALA A 21 4.53 -4.90 5.19
CA ALA A 21 4.31 -6.33 5.07
C ALA A 21 3.65 -6.94 6.33
N SER A 22 3.98 -6.44 7.52
CA SER A 22 3.37 -6.88 8.78
C SER A 22 1.93 -6.39 8.91
N LEU A 23 1.65 -5.16 8.47
CA LEU A 23 0.26 -4.63 8.44
C LEU A 23 -0.62 -5.47 7.52
N VAL A 24 -0.17 -5.74 6.30
CA VAL A 24 -0.90 -6.57 5.32
C VAL A 24 -1.05 -8.01 5.84
N GLY A 25 -0.03 -8.54 6.51
CA GLY A 25 -0.11 -9.84 7.18
C GLY A 25 -1.13 -9.87 8.32
N GLY A 26 -1.24 -8.80 9.09
CA GLY A 26 -2.22 -8.63 10.17
C GLY A 26 -3.68 -8.67 9.68
N LEU A 27 -3.96 -8.17 8.45
CA LEU A 27 -5.29 -8.26 7.85
C LEU A 27 -5.77 -9.72 7.68
N ARG A 28 -4.85 -10.67 7.47
CA ARG A 28 -5.19 -12.10 7.43
C ARG A 28 -5.71 -12.60 8.78
N ALA A 29 -5.13 -12.12 9.88
CA ALA A 29 -5.57 -12.50 11.22
C ALA A 29 -7.00 -11.99 11.51
N LEU A 30 -7.42 -10.89 10.88
CA LEU A 30 -8.77 -10.32 10.94
C LEU A 30 -9.78 -11.01 10.02
N ARG A 31 -9.44 -12.19 9.46
CA ARG A 31 -10.29 -12.96 8.54
C ARG A 31 -10.64 -12.26 7.22
N VAL A 32 -9.82 -11.31 6.78
CA VAL A 32 -9.98 -10.68 5.46
C VAL A 32 -9.72 -11.74 4.37
N PRO A 33 -10.54 -11.80 3.30
CA PRO A 33 -10.33 -12.76 2.21
C PRO A 33 -8.91 -12.70 1.63
N GLN A 34 -8.31 -13.84 1.38
CA GLN A 34 -6.91 -13.94 0.95
C GLN A 34 -6.62 -13.18 -0.34
N ALA A 35 -7.62 -13.08 -1.23
CA ALA A 35 -7.51 -12.32 -2.47
C ALA A 35 -7.19 -10.84 -2.22
N PHE A 36 -7.84 -10.19 -1.25
CA PHE A 36 -7.56 -8.81 -0.89
C PHE A 36 -6.15 -8.60 -0.37
N VAL A 37 -5.68 -9.50 0.49
CA VAL A 37 -4.32 -9.44 1.05
C VAL A 37 -3.28 -9.60 -0.07
N LEU A 38 -3.53 -10.50 -1.03
CA LEU A 38 -2.69 -10.70 -2.19
C LEU A 38 -2.65 -9.44 -3.06
N ILE A 39 -3.82 -8.87 -3.40
CA ILE A 39 -3.92 -7.65 -4.21
C ILE A 39 -3.17 -6.50 -3.55
N LEU A 40 -3.37 -6.26 -2.24
CA LEU A 40 -2.66 -5.21 -1.50
C LEU A 40 -1.15 -5.40 -1.51
N GLY A 41 -0.68 -6.63 -1.29
CA GLY A 41 0.75 -6.94 -1.33
C GLY A 41 1.37 -6.72 -2.70
N MET A 42 0.66 -7.09 -3.78
CA MET A 42 1.09 -6.86 -5.16
C MET A 42 1.05 -5.37 -5.51
N THR A 43 -0.02 -4.65 -5.14
CA THR A 43 -0.14 -3.22 -5.38
C THR A 43 1.04 -2.46 -4.80
N TYR A 44 1.42 -2.75 -3.55
CA TYR A 44 2.57 -2.12 -2.91
C TYR A 44 3.87 -2.34 -3.71
N ARG A 45 4.10 -3.57 -4.17
CA ARG A 45 5.29 -3.90 -4.96
C ARG A 45 5.32 -3.18 -6.31
N TYR A 46 4.18 -3.17 -7.03
CA TYR A 46 4.12 -2.62 -8.38
C TYR A 46 3.99 -1.11 -8.42
N ILE A 47 3.53 -0.46 -7.33
CA ILE A 47 3.51 1.00 -7.26
C ILE A 47 4.93 1.58 -7.35
N PHE A 48 5.93 0.95 -6.72
CA PHE A 48 7.32 1.38 -6.83
C PHE A 48 7.87 1.19 -8.25
N LEU A 49 7.53 0.09 -8.91
CA LEU A 49 7.92 -0.15 -10.30
C LEU A 49 7.34 0.92 -11.25
N LEU A 50 6.07 1.25 -11.08
CA LEU A 50 5.41 2.28 -11.88
C LEU A 50 5.94 3.67 -11.57
N LEU A 51 6.26 3.98 -10.32
CA LEU A 51 6.91 5.23 -9.93
C LEU A 51 8.30 5.37 -10.58
N HIS A 52 9.11 4.32 -10.59
CA HIS A 52 10.37 4.32 -11.33
C HIS A 52 10.16 4.58 -12.81
N THR A 53 9.21 3.89 -13.43
CA THR A 53 8.88 4.12 -14.85
C THR A 53 8.44 5.56 -15.11
N ALA A 54 7.59 6.13 -14.24
CA ALA A 54 7.17 7.52 -14.36
C ALA A 54 8.37 8.47 -14.24
N ASN A 55 9.26 8.25 -13.27
CA ASN A 55 10.46 9.05 -13.10
C ASN A 55 11.38 8.99 -14.33
N ASP A 56 11.58 7.81 -14.92
CA ASP A 56 12.35 7.63 -16.14
C ASP A 56 11.75 8.40 -17.32
N MET A 57 10.40 8.41 -17.44
CA MET A 57 9.71 9.21 -18.44
C MET A 57 9.94 10.72 -18.25
N PHE A 58 9.91 11.20 -17.00
CA PHE A 58 10.22 12.60 -16.68
C PHE A 58 11.69 12.94 -16.99
N LEU A 59 12.62 12.09 -16.63
CA LEU A 59 14.05 12.28 -16.92
C LEU A 59 14.31 12.28 -18.42
N ALA A 60 13.74 11.33 -19.16
CA ALA A 60 13.84 11.26 -20.62
C ALA A 60 13.28 12.52 -21.31
N ARG A 61 12.17 13.07 -20.79
CA ARG A 61 11.66 14.35 -21.28
C ARG A 61 12.60 15.49 -20.97
N LYS A 62 13.07 15.58 -19.74
CA LYS A 62 13.98 16.64 -19.30
C LYS A 62 15.27 16.70 -20.15
N SER A 63 15.77 15.55 -20.58
CA SER A 63 16.96 15.49 -21.44
C SER A 63 16.72 15.93 -22.90
N ARG A 64 15.46 15.87 -23.36
CA ARG A 64 15.09 16.22 -24.76
C ARG A 64 14.57 17.64 -24.92
N VAL A 65 14.10 18.28 -23.85
CA VAL A 65 13.49 19.59 -23.91
C VAL A 65 14.49 20.65 -23.49
N VAL A 66 14.79 21.54 -24.42
CA VAL A 66 15.65 22.71 -24.20
C VAL A 66 14.73 23.95 -24.14
N GLY A 67 14.64 24.60 -22.97
CA GLY A 67 13.87 25.82 -22.78
C GLY A 67 12.59 25.65 -21.92
N ARG A 68 11.82 26.73 -21.82
CA ARG A 68 10.56 26.77 -21.08
C ARG A 68 9.43 26.19 -21.91
N ILE A 69 8.75 25.17 -21.36
CA ILE A 69 7.56 24.58 -21.97
C ILE A 69 6.35 25.43 -21.60
N LYS A 70 5.44 25.63 -22.55
CA LYS A 70 4.16 26.30 -22.32
C LYS A 70 3.23 25.35 -21.54
N GLY A 71 2.47 25.87 -20.57
CA GLY A 71 1.64 25.06 -19.68
C GLY A 71 0.58 24.17 -20.37
N ALA A 72 0.20 24.48 -21.62
CA ALA A 72 -0.70 23.62 -22.42
C ALA A 72 -0.01 22.33 -22.88
N GLU A 73 1.22 22.43 -23.37
CA GLU A 73 2.03 21.29 -23.80
C GLU A 73 2.42 20.38 -22.62
N GLU A 74 2.62 20.97 -21.46
CA GLU A 74 2.90 20.22 -20.24
C GLU A 74 1.72 19.36 -19.81
N ARG A 75 0.50 19.91 -19.85
CA ARG A 75 -0.73 19.17 -19.54
C ARG A 75 -0.99 18.04 -20.53
N LEU A 76 -0.80 18.27 -21.82
CA LEU A 76 -0.92 17.25 -22.85
C LEU A 76 0.08 16.10 -22.64
N TRP A 77 1.33 16.44 -22.33
CA TRP A 77 2.35 15.45 -22.06
C TRP A 77 2.02 14.60 -20.82
N ILE A 78 1.56 15.23 -19.72
CA ILE A 78 1.13 14.52 -18.51
C ILE A 78 -0.02 13.56 -18.85
N GLY A 79 -1.02 14.01 -19.60
CA GLY A 79 -2.13 13.17 -20.03
C GLY A 79 -1.67 11.94 -20.83
N ASN A 80 -0.79 12.15 -21.80
CA ASN A 80 -0.21 11.06 -22.59
C ASN A 80 0.64 10.10 -21.73
N SER A 81 1.39 10.64 -20.78
CA SER A 81 2.21 9.83 -19.86
C SER A 81 1.37 8.94 -18.95
N ILE A 82 0.23 9.45 -18.48
CA ILE A 82 -0.75 8.65 -17.72
C ILE A 82 -1.31 7.52 -18.61
N GLY A 83 -1.63 7.80 -19.86
CA GLY A 83 -2.09 6.80 -20.81
C GLY A 83 -1.06 5.68 -21.04
N VAL A 84 0.21 6.04 -21.20
CA VAL A 84 1.31 5.08 -21.34
C VAL A 84 1.50 4.25 -20.05
N LEU A 85 1.44 4.87 -18.89
CA LEU A 85 1.54 4.17 -17.59
C LEU A 85 0.39 3.20 -17.38
N LEU A 86 -0.84 3.58 -17.76
CA LEU A 86 -1.99 2.69 -17.71
C LEU A 86 -1.80 1.49 -18.64
N GLY A 87 -1.41 1.71 -19.90
CA GLY A 87 -1.11 0.63 -20.84
C GLY A 87 -0.03 -0.32 -20.31
N LYS A 88 1.03 0.24 -19.72
CA LYS A 88 2.10 -0.55 -19.11
C LYS A 88 1.62 -1.36 -17.90
N SER A 89 0.73 -0.79 -17.08
CA SER A 89 0.17 -1.52 -15.92
C SER A 89 -0.73 -2.68 -16.34
N TYR A 90 -1.51 -2.55 -17.41
CA TYR A 90 -2.27 -3.68 -17.99
C TYR A 90 -1.35 -4.80 -18.49
N HIS A 91 -0.35 -4.46 -19.30
CA HIS A 91 0.64 -5.43 -19.77
C HIS A 91 1.36 -6.14 -18.60
N LEU A 92 1.73 -5.38 -17.59
CA LEU A 92 2.37 -5.93 -16.39
C LEU A 92 1.44 -6.89 -15.65
N SER A 93 0.16 -6.55 -15.53
CA SER A 93 -0.85 -7.40 -14.89
C SER A 93 -0.96 -8.75 -15.60
N ASP A 94 -1.05 -8.76 -16.93
CA ASP A 94 -1.13 -9.98 -17.72
C ASP A 94 0.13 -10.84 -17.59
N GLN A 95 1.31 -10.22 -17.69
CA GLN A 95 2.59 -10.92 -17.53
C GLN A 95 2.75 -11.55 -16.15
N VAL A 96 2.36 -10.81 -15.10
CA VAL A 96 2.41 -11.31 -13.72
C VAL A 96 1.42 -12.45 -13.52
N TYR A 97 0.21 -12.32 -14.05
CA TYR A 97 -0.79 -13.39 -13.97
C TYR A 97 -0.30 -14.67 -14.66
N LEU A 98 0.21 -14.57 -15.88
CA LEU A 98 0.77 -15.71 -16.61
C LEU A 98 1.95 -16.34 -15.86
N ALA A 99 2.84 -15.52 -15.30
CA ALA A 99 3.95 -16.00 -14.50
C ALA A 99 3.49 -16.68 -13.20
N MET A 100 2.39 -16.25 -12.59
CA MET A 100 1.81 -16.89 -11.42
C MET A 100 1.18 -18.24 -11.78
N VAL A 101 0.42 -18.29 -12.87
CA VAL A 101 -0.22 -19.54 -13.35
C VAL A 101 0.83 -20.58 -13.71
N SER A 102 1.91 -20.20 -14.40
CA SER A 102 3.01 -21.11 -14.75
C SER A 102 3.75 -21.66 -13.51
N ARG A 103 3.69 -20.98 -12.38
CA ARG A 103 4.21 -21.43 -11.08
C ARG A 103 3.19 -22.22 -10.25
N GLY A 104 2.03 -22.55 -10.84
CA GLY A 104 1.00 -23.35 -10.17
C GLY A 104 0.07 -22.56 -9.25
N PHE A 105 -0.08 -21.24 -9.46
CA PHE A 105 -1.03 -20.45 -8.70
C PHE A 105 -2.47 -20.91 -8.97
N ARG A 106 -3.21 -21.24 -7.91
CA ARG A 106 -4.60 -21.71 -7.94
C ARG A 106 -5.57 -20.77 -7.19
N GLY A 107 -5.27 -19.48 -7.15
CA GLY A 107 -6.09 -18.50 -6.43
C GLY A 107 -5.70 -18.28 -4.97
N GLU A 108 -4.86 -19.11 -4.40
CA GLU A 108 -4.41 -19.02 -3.01
C GLU A 108 -2.92 -18.70 -2.93
N ALA A 109 -2.56 -17.58 -2.30
CA ALA A 109 -1.18 -17.26 -1.97
C ALA A 109 -0.89 -17.71 -0.53
N LYS A 110 -0.15 -18.79 -0.35
CA LYS A 110 0.31 -19.24 0.96
C LYS A 110 1.46 -18.35 1.43
N ALA A 111 1.30 -17.69 2.58
CA ALA A 111 2.41 -16.99 3.21
C ALA A 111 3.42 -17.99 3.78
N LEU A 112 4.70 -17.78 3.53
CA LEU A 112 5.80 -18.60 4.07
C LEU A 112 5.88 -18.52 5.60
N GLN A 113 5.49 -17.39 6.16
CA GLN A 113 5.41 -17.18 7.61
C GLN A 113 4.00 -16.73 7.98
N PRO A 114 3.11 -17.64 8.41
CA PRO A 114 1.81 -17.24 8.93
C PRO A 114 2.03 -16.49 10.25
N LEU A 115 1.58 -15.24 10.30
CA LEU A 115 1.48 -14.49 11.55
C LEU A 115 0.46 -15.24 12.43
N ARG A 116 0.95 -15.86 13.51
CA ARG A 116 0.08 -16.49 14.52
C ARG A 116 -0.15 -15.45 15.61
N MET A 117 -1.41 -15.12 15.88
CA MET A 117 -1.77 -14.32 17.05
C MET A 117 -1.36 -15.10 18.31
N GLN A 118 -0.53 -14.49 19.13
CA GLN A 118 -0.20 -15.01 20.45
C GLN A 118 -1.30 -14.62 21.44
N PRO A 119 -1.52 -15.41 22.49
CA PRO A 119 -2.51 -15.07 23.53
C PRO A 119 -2.25 -13.71 24.18
N MET A 120 -0.98 -13.29 24.20
CA MET A 120 -0.54 -11.97 24.66
C MET A 120 -1.11 -10.83 23.81
N ASP A 121 -1.28 -11.04 22.49
CA ASP A 121 -1.84 -10.02 21.59
C ASP A 121 -3.32 -9.74 21.91
N TRP A 122 -4.05 -10.80 22.30
CA TRP A 122 -5.44 -10.68 22.78
C TRP A 122 -5.54 -9.86 24.07
N LEU A 123 -4.58 -10.02 24.95
CA LEU A 123 -4.53 -9.27 26.23
C LEU A 123 -4.28 -7.79 25.95
N TRP A 124 -3.32 -7.46 25.08
CA TRP A 124 -3.06 -6.07 24.67
C TRP A 124 -4.23 -5.44 23.93
N MET A 125 -4.94 -6.19 23.11
CA MET A 125 -6.13 -5.73 22.40
C MET A 125 -7.27 -5.44 23.40
N ALA A 126 -7.48 -6.30 24.40
CA ALA A 126 -8.48 -6.08 25.45
C ALA A 126 -8.16 -4.83 26.28
N VAL A 127 -6.89 -4.66 26.69
CA VAL A 127 -6.45 -3.48 27.45
C VAL A 127 -6.61 -2.21 26.63
N GLY A 128 -6.25 -2.23 25.34
CA GLY A 128 -6.41 -1.09 24.43
C GLY A 128 -7.85 -0.68 24.20
N LEU A 129 -8.80 -1.61 24.31
CA LEU A 129 -10.22 -1.37 24.14
C LEU A 129 -10.90 -0.92 25.46
N LEU A 130 -10.42 -1.42 26.60
CA LEU A 130 -10.92 -1.07 27.93
C LEU A 130 -10.60 0.37 28.32
N ILE A 131 -9.39 0.85 28.02
CA ILE A 131 -8.94 2.21 28.40
C ILE A 131 -9.87 3.30 27.83
N PRO A 132 -10.18 3.35 26.54
CA PRO A 132 -11.09 4.38 26.00
C PRO A 132 -12.53 4.23 26.53
N ILE A 133 -12.99 3.01 26.78
CA ILE A 133 -14.34 2.78 27.36
C ILE A 133 -14.41 3.34 28.79
N ILE A 134 -13.40 3.09 29.60
CA ILE A 134 -13.32 3.61 30.97
C ILE A 134 -13.24 5.16 30.97
N VAL A 135 -12.46 5.73 30.07
CA VAL A 135 -12.36 7.20 29.93
C VAL A 135 -13.68 7.82 29.49
N LEU A 136 -14.43 7.17 28.59
CA LEU A 136 -15.74 7.63 28.14
C LEU A 136 -16.81 7.52 29.25
N THR A 137 -16.74 6.49 30.09
CA THR A 137 -17.72 6.29 31.16
C THR A 137 -17.45 7.12 32.41
N LEU A 138 -16.18 7.47 32.70
CA LEU A 138 -15.79 8.31 33.83
C LEU A 138 -15.66 9.80 33.47
N GLY A 139 -15.61 10.16 32.20
CA GLY A 139 -15.44 11.52 31.69
C GLY A 139 -16.69 12.16 31.09
N GLY A 140 -17.88 11.51 31.18
CA GLY A 140 -19.20 12.01 30.81
C GLY A 140 -20.00 12.53 32.08
#